data_ab164b961968fb2dfba81cd75083fc77
#
_entry.id   ab164b961968fb2dfba81cd75083fc77
#
_cell.length_a   1.000
_cell.length_b   1.000
_cell.length_c   1.000
_cell.angle_alpha   90.00
_cell.angle_beta   90.00
_cell.angle_gamma   90.00
#
_symmetry.space_group_name_H-M   'P 1'
#
loop_
_entity.id
_entity.type
_entity.pdbx_description
1 polymer ?
#
loop_
_entity_poly.entity_id
_entity_poly.type
_entity_poly.pdbx_seq_one_letter_code
_entity_poly.pdbx_strand_id
1 'polypeptide(L)'
;MYFYLSKILAPFLNPTNLLFFLLIFFIFKNVKLKIRFKFLFIFITFIITFISILPIGKIGLKYLENDYVFQEKLSNISNIFILAGSEEINSTKATNKLNLNNGSERLISSVKLALDNPNATIYFIGGDGNLIKNEINEINVAQLFFEDIGFDTSRVKFIQNTRNTIENLKALKKINIQDQSNVLITSAFHMKRSMIIANTLDIK
;
A
#
# COMPACT_ATOMS: atom_id res chain seq x y z
N MET A 1 -19.86 22.16 17.51
CA MET A 1 -20.40 22.81 16.29
C MET A 1 -19.37 22.85 15.16
N TYR A 2 -18.16 23.37 15.36
CA TYR A 2 -17.08 23.45 14.36
C TYR A 2 -16.74 22.07 13.72
N PHE A 3 -16.65 21.02 14.52
CA PHE A 3 -16.33 19.67 14.03
C PHE A 3 -17.31 19.15 12.97
N TYR A 4 -18.61 19.28 13.21
CA TYR A 4 -19.62 18.86 12.25
C TYR A 4 -19.60 19.70 10.98
N LEU A 5 -19.45 21.03 11.14
CA LEU A 5 -19.38 21.96 10.02
C LEU A 5 -18.15 21.66 9.13
N SER A 6 -16.98 21.40 9.71
CA SER A 6 -15.78 21.06 8.96
C SER A 6 -15.94 19.75 8.16
N LYS A 7 -16.62 18.75 8.73
CA LYS A 7 -16.85 17.47 8.04
C LYS A 7 -17.85 17.60 6.89
N ILE A 8 -18.86 18.46 7.04
CA ILE A 8 -19.83 18.73 5.97
C ILE A 8 -19.19 19.56 4.85
N LEU A 9 -18.35 20.55 5.19
CA LEU A 9 -17.72 21.42 4.20
C LEU A 9 -16.50 20.80 3.50
N ALA A 10 -15.78 19.90 4.16
CA ALA A 10 -14.56 19.29 3.61
C ALA A 10 -14.74 18.68 2.20
N PRO A 11 -15.82 17.95 1.87
CA PRO A 11 -16.03 17.43 0.52
C PRO A 11 -16.15 18.53 -0.55
N PHE A 12 -16.74 19.68 -0.19
CA PHE A 12 -16.90 20.79 -1.12
C PHE A 12 -15.62 21.58 -1.32
N LEU A 13 -14.75 21.60 -0.31
CA LEU A 13 -13.44 22.27 -0.34
C LEU A 13 -12.32 21.38 -0.88
N ASN A 14 -12.59 20.10 -1.14
CA ASN A 14 -11.64 19.21 -1.79
C ASN A 14 -11.27 19.76 -3.17
N PRO A 15 -9.98 19.96 -3.51
CA PRO A 15 -9.56 20.56 -4.78
C PRO A 15 -10.16 19.87 -6.01
N THR A 16 -10.28 18.56 -6.00
CA THR A 16 -10.89 17.79 -7.10
C THR A 16 -12.36 18.13 -7.29
N ASN A 17 -13.13 18.20 -6.19
CA ASN A 17 -14.54 18.54 -6.24
C ASN A 17 -14.74 20.01 -6.61
N LEU A 18 -13.88 20.90 -6.10
CA LEU A 18 -13.91 22.33 -6.43
C LEU A 18 -13.69 22.57 -7.94
N LEU A 19 -12.68 21.93 -8.53
CA LEU A 19 -12.43 21.98 -9.98
C LEU A 19 -13.64 21.48 -10.76
N PHE A 20 -14.28 20.42 -10.29
CA PHE A 20 -15.47 19.86 -10.92
C PHE A 20 -16.66 20.85 -10.88
N PHE A 21 -16.91 21.51 -9.73
CA PHE A 21 -17.93 22.54 -9.62
C PHE A 21 -17.64 23.76 -10.50
N LEU A 22 -16.37 24.19 -10.59
CA LEU A 22 -15.95 25.26 -11.47
C LEU A 22 -16.16 24.92 -12.94
N LEU A 23 -15.83 23.69 -13.35
CA LEU A 23 -16.06 23.20 -14.71
C LEU A 23 -17.55 23.25 -15.07
N ILE A 24 -18.41 22.81 -14.18
CA ILE A 24 -19.85 22.85 -14.37
C ILE A 24 -20.36 24.27 -14.49
N PHE A 25 -19.94 25.15 -13.58
CA PHE A 25 -20.29 26.57 -13.65
C PHE A 25 -19.90 27.19 -15.01
N PHE A 26 -18.68 26.87 -15.50
CA PHE A 26 -18.20 27.33 -16.80
C PHE A 26 -19.05 26.81 -17.96
N ILE A 27 -19.40 25.53 -17.96
CA ILE A 27 -20.28 24.90 -18.98
C ILE A 27 -21.65 25.58 -18.96
N PHE A 28 -22.22 25.82 -17.77
CA PHE A 28 -23.52 26.47 -17.65
C PHE A 28 -23.53 27.89 -18.19
N LYS A 29 -22.45 28.62 -17.96
CA LYS A 29 -22.34 30.02 -18.37
C LYS A 29 -22.07 30.20 -19.86
N ASN A 30 -21.17 29.36 -20.42
CA ASN A 30 -20.62 29.62 -21.75
C ASN A 30 -21.16 28.70 -22.86
N VAL A 31 -21.74 27.55 -22.52
CA VAL A 31 -22.24 26.60 -23.51
C VAL A 31 -23.75 26.71 -23.66
N LYS A 32 -24.21 26.98 -24.90
CA LYS A 32 -25.62 27.02 -25.25
C LYS A 32 -26.22 25.61 -25.33
N LEU A 33 -26.22 24.88 -24.24
CA LEU A 33 -26.84 23.57 -24.16
C LEU A 33 -28.35 23.66 -24.02
N LYS A 34 -29.07 22.71 -24.64
CA LYS A 34 -30.51 22.52 -24.35
C LYS A 34 -30.70 22.23 -22.87
N ILE A 35 -31.78 22.70 -22.30
CA ILE A 35 -32.08 22.59 -20.86
C ILE A 35 -31.97 21.16 -20.33
N ARG A 36 -32.39 20.16 -21.14
CA ARG A 36 -32.28 18.73 -20.79
C ARG A 36 -30.84 18.29 -20.53
N PHE A 37 -29.87 18.75 -21.32
CA PHE A 37 -28.45 18.41 -21.13
C PHE A 37 -27.88 19.11 -19.89
N LYS A 38 -28.34 20.32 -19.54
CA LYS A 38 -27.95 20.98 -18.30
C LYS A 38 -28.38 20.18 -17.08
N PHE A 39 -29.63 19.71 -17.06
CA PHE A 39 -30.10 18.84 -15.97
C PHE A 39 -29.33 17.51 -15.89
N LEU A 40 -29.00 16.90 -17.02
CA LEU A 40 -28.18 15.69 -17.04
C LEU A 40 -26.79 15.94 -16.43
N PHE A 41 -26.15 17.06 -16.76
CA PHE A 41 -24.87 17.43 -16.18
C PHE A 41 -24.96 17.65 -14.66
N ILE A 42 -25.98 18.35 -14.17
CA ILE A 42 -26.21 18.53 -12.73
C ILE A 42 -26.37 17.17 -12.05
N PHE A 43 -27.17 16.29 -12.64
CA PHE A 43 -27.42 14.95 -12.10
C PHE A 43 -26.16 14.09 -12.02
N ILE A 44 -25.35 14.08 -13.09
CA ILE A 44 -24.06 13.37 -13.11
C ILE A 44 -23.11 13.91 -12.04
N THR A 45 -23.04 15.25 -11.89
CA THR A 45 -22.21 15.88 -10.86
C THR A 45 -22.66 15.48 -9.47
N PHE A 46 -23.95 15.53 -9.23
CA PHE A 46 -24.51 15.14 -7.95
C PHE A 46 -24.13 13.68 -7.62
N ILE A 47 -24.25 12.77 -8.60
CA ILE A 47 -23.86 11.37 -8.42
C ILE A 47 -22.37 11.25 -8.10
N ILE A 48 -21.49 11.91 -8.86
CA ILE A 48 -20.04 11.82 -8.64
C ILE A 48 -19.66 12.38 -7.26
N THR A 49 -20.24 13.54 -6.88
CA THR A 49 -20.02 14.11 -5.56
C THR A 49 -20.54 13.20 -4.45
N PHE A 50 -21.69 12.59 -4.63
CA PHE A 50 -22.27 11.65 -3.68
C PHE A 50 -21.41 10.41 -3.52
N ILE A 51 -20.93 9.83 -4.63
CA ILE A 51 -20.01 8.69 -4.61
C ILE A 51 -18.68 9.05 -3.93
N SER A 52 -18.15 10.25 -4.13
CA SER A 52 -16.90 10.70 -3.50
C SER A 52 -16.99 10.88 -1.97
N ILE A 53 -18.19 11.10 -1.45
CA ILE A 53 -18.46 11.18 0.00
C ILE A 53 -18.62 9.80 0.62
N LEU A 54 -19.12 8.84 -0.14
CA LEU A 54 -19.35 7.48 0.35
C LEU A 54 -18.02 6.74 0.53
N PRO A 55 -17.86 5.96 1.61
CA PRO A 55 -16.64 5.19 1.88
C PRO A 55 -16.56 3.90 1.03
N ILE A 56 -16.91 3.97 -0.27
CA ILE A 56 -16.97 2.82 -1.17
C ILE A 56 -15.61 2.11 -1.25
N GLY A 57 -14.52 2.89 -1.33
CA GLY A 57 -13.16 2.35 -1.31
C GLY A 57 -12.86 1.56 -0.03
N LYS A 58 -13.28 2.06 1.14
CA LYS A 58 -13.11 1.36 2.41
C LYS A 58 -13.92 0.07 2.48
N ILE A 59 -15.13 0.06 1.93
CA ILE A 59 -15.98 -1.14 1.88
C ILE A 59 -15.32 -2.21 0.99
N GLY A 60 -14.82 -1.79 -0.18
CA GLY A 60 -14.09 -2.69 -1.10
C GLY A 60 -12.80 -3.25 -0.47
N LEU A 61 -12.01 -2.39 0.20
CA LEU A 61 -10.82 -2.83 0.93
C LEU A 61 -11.18 -3.83 2.02
N LYS A 62 -12.18 -3.54 2.85
CA LYS A 62 -12.63 -4.45 3.91
C LYS A 62 -13.04 -5.82 3.37
N TYR A 63 -13.67 -5.88 2.19
CA TYR A 63 -14.00 -7.15 1.54
C TYR A 63 -12.74 -7.94 1.16
N LEU A 64 -11.69 -7.28 0.66
CA LEU A 64 -10.42 -7.93 0.32
C LEU A 64 -9.61 -8.35 1.55
N GLU A 65 -9.78 -7.66 2.66
CA GLU A 65 -9.06 -7.90 3.92
C GLU A 65 -9.65 -9.04 4.75
N ASN A 66 -10.95 -9.33 4.58
CA ASN A 66 -11.63 -10.34 5.40
C ASN A 66 -11.22 -11.80 5.09
N ASP A 67 -10.59 -12.05 3.96
CA ASP A 67 -10.23 -13.43 3.55
C ASP A 67 -9.04 -13.99 4.33
N TYR A 68 -8.26 -13.14 5.00
CA TYR A 68 -7.05 -13.54 5.72
C TYR A 68 -7.03 -12.92 7.11
N VAL A 69 -7.13 -13.78 8.12
CA VAL A 69 -7.07 -13.36 9.52
C VAL A 69 -5.61 -13.31 9.95
N PHE A 70 -5.21 -12.21 10.58
CA PHE A 70 -3.90 -12.11 11.21
C PHE A 70 -3.82 -13.13 12.36
N GLN A 71 -2.81 -14.01 12.32
CA GLN A 71 -2.54 -14.93 13.41
C GLN A 71 -1.67 -14.25 14.46
N GLU A 72 -2.22 -14.02 15.64
CA GLU A 72 -1.56 -13.24 16.70
C GLU A 72 -0.34 -13.92 17.32
N LYS A 73 -0.26 -15.25 17.27
CA LYS A 73 0.84 -16.02 17.87
C LYS A 73 1.40 -17.03 16.87
N LEU A 74 2.45 -16.61 16.19
CA LEU A 74 3.26 -17.49 15.36
C LEU A 74 4.58 -17.75 16.08
N SER A 75 4.84 -19.00 16.45
CA SER A 75 6.09 -19.45 17.07
C SER A 75 6.85 -20.40 16.16
N ASN A 76 8.16 -20.50 16.37
CA ASN A 76 9.07 -21.35 15.59
C ASN A 76 9.15 -20.99 14.11
N ILE A 77 9.14 -19.70 13.81
CA ILE A 77 9.29 -19.18 12.46
C ILE A 77 10.77 -19.18 12.09
N SER A 78 11.07 -19.69 10.90
CA SER A 78 12.42 -19.68 10.33
C SER A 78 12.65 -18.49 9.42
N ASN A 79 11.65 -18.13 8.60
CA ASN A 79 11.78 -17.05 7.63
C ASN A 79 10.55 -16.13 7.63
N ILE A 80 10.82 -14.84 7.59
CA ILE A 80 9.82 -13.77 7.50
C ILE A 80 10.03 -13.04 6.18
N PHE A 81 9.09 -13.18 5.25
CA PHE A 81 9.14 -12.56 3.93
C PHE A 81 8.27 -11.31 3.92
N ILE A 82 8.88 -10.16 3.62
CA ILE A 82 8.20 -8.87 3.53
C ILE A 82 8.16 -8.44 2.07
N LEU A 83 6.96 -8.21 1.53
CA LEU A 83 6.83 -7.58 0.23
C LEU A 83 6.87 -6.06 0.38
N ALA A 84 7.75 -5.40 -0.37
CA ALA A 84 7.88 -3.96 -0.42
C ALA A 84 6.55 -3.24 -0.78
N GLY A 85 6.52 -1.93 -0.56
CA GLY A 85 5.37 -1.07 -0.82
C GLY A 85 4.95 -0.24 0.40
N SER A 86 5.80 -0.17 1.42
CA SER A 86 5.67 0.70 2.60
C SER A 86 6.57 1.95 2.51
N GLU A 87 7.43 2.02 1.52
CA GLU A 87 8.54 2.96 1.40
C GLU A 87 8.12 4.20 0.60
N GLU A 88 8.31 5.40 1.18
CA GLU A 88 8.14 6.69 0.51
C GLU A 88 9.48 7.19 -0.04
N ILE A 89 9.86 6.69 -1.21
CA ILE A 89 11.17 6.93 -1.84
C ILE A 89 11.40 8.42 -2.07
N ASN A 90 10.43 9.13 -2.65
CA ASN A 90 10.58 10.55 -3.00
C ASN A 90 10.72 11.44 -1.76
N SER A 91 9.94 11.18 -0.74
CA SER A 91 9.99 11.92 0.54
C SER A 91 11.28 11.63 1.30
N THR A 92 11.73 10.38 1.30
CA THR A 92 13.01 9.98 1.90
C THR A 92 14.18 10.66 1.19
N LYS A 93 14.18 10.68 -0.14
CA LYS A 93 15.21 11.39 -0.93
C LYS A 93 15.22 12.89 -0.65
N ALA A 94 14.06 13.52 -0.58
CA ALA A 94 13.94 14.97 -0.38
C ALA A 94 14.37 15.42 1.01
N THR A 95 14.13 14.59 2.03
CA THR A 95 14.38 14.94 3.44
C THR A 95 15.66 14.34 4.02
N ASN A 96 16.26 13.37 3.33
CA ASN A 96 17.33 12.50 3.87
C ASN A 96 16.96 11.84 5.21
N LYS A 97 15.68 11.58 5.42
CA LYS A 97 15.13 10.92 6.61
C LYS A 97 14.18 9.83 6.20
N LEU A 98 14.04 8.83 7.05
CA LEU A 98 13.08 7.76 6.86
C LEU A 98 11.66 8.32 6.69
N ASN A 99 11.03 7.98 5.58
CA ASN A 99 9.62 8.25 5.33
C ASN A 99 8.93 6.96 4.87
N LEU A 100 7.83 6.62 5.54
CA LEU A 100 7.02 5.46 5.25
C LEU A 100 5.58 5.90 4.93
N ASN A 101 4.90 5.11 4.12
CA ASN A 101 3.50 5.33 3.77
C ASN A 101 2.54 4.51 4.66
N ASN A 102 1.28 4.41 4.26
CA ASN A 102 0.25 3.67 4.99
C ASN A 102 0.50 2.15 5.05
N GLY A 103 1.47 1.61 4.32
CA GLY A 103 1.88 0.21 4.35
C GLY A 103 2.96 -0.10 5.40
N SER A 104 3.33 0.87 6.25
CA SER A 104 4.39 0.74 7.27
C SER A 104 4.12 -0.37 8.29
N GLU A 105 2.86 -0.80 8.45
CA GLU A 105 2.49 -1.94 9.27
C GLU A 105 3.23 -3.23 8.92
N ARG A 106 3.67 -3.39 7.65
CA ARG A 106 4.45 -4.56 7.21
C ARG A 106 5.82 -4.62 7.89
N LEU A 107 6.54 -3.51 7.90
CA LEU A 107 7.84 -3.40 8.54
C LEU A 107 7.72 -3.55 10.06
N ILE A 108 6.76 -2.86 10.68
CA ILE A 108 6.52 -2.93 12.12
C ILE A 108 6.16 -4.36 12.56
N SER A 109 5.25 -5.01 11.83
CA SER A 109 4.84 -6.40 12.12
C SER A 109 5.99 -7.39 11.94
N SER A 110 6.87 -7.17 10.97
CA SER A 110 8.03 -8.03 10.75
C SER A 110 9.03 -7.96 11.88
N VAL A 111 9.29 -6.77 12.41
CA VAL A 111 10.18 -6.57 13.56
C VAL A 111 9.60 -7.25 14.80
N LYS A 112 8.29 -7.02 15.07
CA LYS A 112 7.62 -7.69 16.20
C LYS A 112 7.77 -9.21 16.10
N LEU A 113 7.47 -9.77 14.93
CA LEU A 113 7.55 -11.21 14.70
C LEU A 113 8.98 -11.76 14.82
N ALA A 114 9.97 -10.99 14.36
CA ALA A 114 11.38 -11.36 14.47
C ALA A 114 11.92 -11.26 15.91
N LEU A 115 11.37 -10.37 16.75
CA LEU A 115 11.67 -10.31 18.17
C LEU A 115 11.09 -11.50 18.92
N ASP A 116 9.86 -11.93 18.57
CA ASP A 116 9.21 -13.11 19.12
C ASP A 116 9.88 -14.42 18.64
N ASN A 117 10.64 -14.38 17.53
CA ASN A 117 11.36 -15.50 16.93
C ASN A 117 12.84 -15.13 16.69
N PRO A 118 13.72 -15.20 17.72
CA PRO A 118 15.10 -14.71 17.63
C PRO A 118 15.96 -15.34 16.53
N ASN A 119 15.65 -16.57 16.13
CA ASN A 119 16.37 -17.30 15.09
C ASN A 119 15.83 -17.04 13.67
N ALA A 120 14.74 -16.29 13.55
CA ALA A 120 14.14 -16.01 12.25
C ALA A 120 14.99 -15.03 11.42
N THR A 121 15.09 -15.30 10.12
CA THR A 121 15.70 -14.41 9.14
C THR A 121 14.59 -13.60 8.46
N ILE A 122 14.75 -12.30 8.37
CA ILE A 122 13.88 -11.43 7.59
C ILE A 122 14.40 -11.35 6.15
N TYR A 123 13.53 -11.54 5.18
CA TYR A 123 13.78 -11.30 3.76
C TYR A 123 12.91 -10.17 3.29
N PHE A 124 13.50 -9.02 3.04
CA PHE A 124 12.81 -7.89 2.43
C PHE A 124 12.93 -7.99 0.92
N ILE A 125 11.80 -8.04 0.21
CA ILE A 125 11.73 -8.28 -1.22
C ILE A 125 11.12 -7.07 -1.91
N GLY A 126 11.92 -6.39 -2.73
CA GLY A 126 11.50 -5.18 -3.42
C GLY A 126 12.52 -4.73 -4.44
N GLY A 127 12.32 -3.55 -4.96
CA GLY A 127 13.22 -2.99 -5.95
C GLY A 127 12.82 -1.61 -6.38
N ASP A 128 12.77 -1.39 -7.68
CA ASP A 128 12.30 -0.14 -8.27
C ASP A 128 11.17 -0.45 -9.25
N GLY A 129 9.93 -0.28 -8.77
CA GLY A 129 8.71 -0.42 -9.58
C GLY A 129 8.48 0.75 -10.54
N ASN A 130 9.32 1.78 -10.53
CA ASN A 130 9.20 2.95 -11.38
C ASN A 130 9.72 2.68 -12.80
N LEU A 131 9.15 3.36 -13.79
CA LEU A 131 9.62 3.33 -15.18
C LEU A 131 11.02 3.95 -15.33
N ILE A 132 11.31 4.97 -14.53
CA ILE A 132 12.60 5.65 -14.47
C ILE A 132 13.30 5.19 -13.20
N LYS A 133 14.50 4.64 -13.34
CA LYS A 133 15.31 4.20 -12.20
C LYS A 133 15.64 5.38 -11.28
N ASN A 134 15.39 5.21 -10.03
CA ASN A 134 15.77 6.14 -8.98
C ASN A 134 17.16 5.77 -8.43
N GLU A 135 17.89 6.77 -7.92
CA GLU A 135 19.14 6.55 -7.16
C GLU A 135 18.88 5.80 -5.84
N ILE A 136 17.73 6.06 -5.23
CA ILE A 136 17.24 5.39 -4.02
C ILE A 136 16.03 4.56 -4.42
N ASN A 137 15.94 3.34 -3.90
CA ASN A 137 14.85 2.42 -4.13
C ASN A 137 14.22 1.95 -2.80
N GLU A 138 13.21 1.07 -2.87
CA GLU A 138 12.53 0.51 -1.70
C GLU A 138 13.50 -0.15 -0.72
N ILE A 139 14.53 -0.82 -1.21
CA ILE A 139 15.56 -1.50 -0.39
C ILE A 139 16.32 -0.49 0.48
N ASN A 140 16.72 0.65 -0.09
CA ASN A 140 17.45 1.67 0.65
C ASN A 140 16.61 2.23 1.80
N VAL A 141 15.32 2.46 1.56
CA VAL A 141 14.40 2.97 2.59
C VAL A 141 14.16 1.92 3.68
N ALA A 142 13.97 0.65 3.30
CA ALA A 142 13.80 -0.43 4.25
C ALA A 142 15.08 -0.66 5.09
N GLN A 143 16.26 -0.55 4.48
CA GLN A 143 17.54 -0.63 5.18
C GLN A 143 17.65 0.48 6.22
N LEU A 144 17.36 1.72 5.84
CA LEU A 144 17.32 2.86 6.73
C LEU A 144 16.33 2.63 7.89
N PHE A 145 15.18 2.03 7.64
CA PHE A 145 14.22 1.69 8.69
C PHE A 145 14.83 0.75 9.74
N PHE A 146 15.44 -0.36 9.33
CA PHE A 146 16.03 -1.31 10.29
C PHE A 146 17.20 -0.71 11.06
N GLU A 147 18.01 0.13 10.41
CA GLU A 147 19.11 0.86 11.04
C GLU A 147 18.61 1.87 12.09
N ASP A 148 17.63 2.71 11.72
CA ASP A 148 17.09 3.77 12.59
C ASP A 148 16.43 3.22 13.86
N ILE A 149 15.79 2.05 13.77
CA ILE A 149 15.19 1.40 14.95
C ILE A 149 16.18 0.55 15.76
N GLY A 150 17.44 0.47 15.33
CA GLY A 150 18.47 -0.35 16.00
C GLY A 150 18.24 -1.86 15.88
N PHE A 151 17.55 -2.32 14.84
CA PHE A 151 17.37 -3.76 14.61
C PHE A 151 18.65 -4.39 14.07
N ASP A 152 18.97 -5.61 14.52
CA ASP A 152 20.13 -6.36 14.01
C ASP A 152 20.00 -6.67 12.51
N THR A 153 20.65 -5.84 11.69
CA THR A 153 20.61 -5.95 10.23
C THR A 153 21.29 -7.20 9.68
N SER A 154 22.10 -7.91 10.46
CA SER A 154 22.66 -9.20 10.06
C SER A 154 21.59 -10.26 9.85
N ARG A 155 20.44 -10.07 10.49
CA ARG A 155 19.23 -10.92 10.35
C ARG A 155 18.33 -10.51 9.19
N VAL A 156 18.68 -9.46 8.44
CA VAL A 156 17.88 -8.95 7.32
C VAL A 156 18.59 -9.20 5.99
N LYS A 157 17.95 -9.92 5.09
CA LYS A 157 18.43 -10.15 3.73
C LYS A 157 17.56 -9.38 2.75
N PHE A 158 18.20 -8.59 1.89
CA PHE A 158 17.51 -7.78 0.88
C PHE A 158 17.55 -8.44 -0.49
N ILE A 159 16.37 -8.72 -1.05
CA ILE A 159 16.22 -9.30 -2.39
C ILE A 159 15.84 -8.17 -3.34
N GLN A 160 16.80 -7.83 -4.20
CA GLN A 160 16.72 -6.70 -5.11
C GLN A 160 16.23 -7.10 -6.51
N ASN A 161 16.00 -6.06 -7.35
CA ASN A 161 15.69 -6.20 -8.78
C ASN A 161 14.34 -6.86 -9.11
N THR A 162 13.38 -6.69 -8.24
CA THR A 162 11.99 -7.06 -8.49
C THR A 162 11.14 -5.80 -8.71
N ARG A 163 10.16 -5.87 -9.61
CA ARG A 163 9.34 -4.72 -10.02
C ARG A 163 7.86 -4.88 -9.71
N ASN A 164 7.44 -6.09 -9.40
CA ASN A 164 6.04 -6.42 -9.17
C ASN A 164 5.90 -7.67 -8.30
N THR A 165 4.68 -7.94 -7.83
CA THR A 165 4.39 -9.06 -6.92
C THR A 165 4.79 -10.43 -7.51
N ILE A 166 4.65 -10.62 -8.83
CA ILE A 166 5.03 -11.90 -9.47
C ILE A 166 6.53 -12.10 -9.41
N GLU A 167 7.30 -11.06 -9.71
CA GLU A 167 8.76 -11.11 -9.64
C GLU A 167 9.25 -11.31 -8.21
N ASN A 168 8.59 -10.64 -7.23
CA ASN A 168 8.88 -10.82 -5.80
C ASN A 168 8.75 -12.29 -5.41
N LEU A 169 7.63 -12.93 -5.74
CA LEU A 169 7.39 -14.32 -5.39
C LEU A 169 8.25 -15.30 -6.19
N LYS A 170 8.58 -15.01 -7.46
CA LYS A 170 9.56 -15.78 -8.22
C LYS A 170 10.96 -15.70 -7.60
N ALA A 171 11.36 -14.55 -7.08
CA ALA A 171 12.62 -14.41 -6.38
C ALA A 171 12.61 -15.21 -5.08
N LEU A 172 11.49 -15.25 -4.36
CA LEU A 172 11.29 -16.03 -3.16
C LEU A 172 11.41 -17.54 -3.45
N LYS A 173 10.84 -18.04 -4.55
CA LYS A 173 10.95 -19.44 -4.96
C LYS A 173 12.40 -19.91 -5.19
N LYS A 174 13.33 -19.00 -5.52
CA LYS A 174 14.74 -19.31 -5.71
C LYS A 174 15.50 -19.52 -4.39
N ILE A 175 14.94 -19.08 -3.28
CA ILE A 175 15.50 -19.31 -1.96
C ILE A 175 15.07 -20.73 -1.55
N ASN A 176 16.02 -21.54 -1.11
CA ASN A 176 15.69 -22.88 -0.61
C ASN A 176 15.02 -22.77 0.75
N ILE A 177 13.69 -22.70 0.77
CA ILE A 177 12.84 -22.53 1.95
C ILE A 177 11.99 -23.78 2.25
N GLN A 178 12.24 -24.88 1.53
CA GLN A 178 11.50 -26.12 1.74
C GLN A 178 11.77 -26.65 3.16
N ASP A 179 10.74 -27.22 3.76
CA ASP A 179 10.75 -27.78 5.12
C ASP A 179 11.02 -26.77 6.26
N GLN A 180 10.80 -25.48 6.00
CA GLN A 180 10.92 -24.41 7.00
C GLN A 180 9.58 -23.74 7.26
N SER A 181 9.43 -23.20 8.48
CA SER A 181 8.26 -22.40 8.84
C SER A 181 8.40 -20.99 8.26
N ASN A 182 7.58 -20.68 7.27
CA ASN A 182 7.66 -19.47 6.48
C ASN A 182 6.43 -18.57 6.73
N VAL A 183 6.64 -17.28 6.85
CA VAL A 183 5.56 -16.29 6.99
C VAL A 183 5.71 -15.20 5.95
N LEU A 184 4.64 -14.92 5.22
CA LEU A 184 4.56 -13.81 4.28
C LEU A 184 3.86 -12.62 4.93
N ILE A 185 4.50 -11.46 4.90
CA ILE A 185 3.95 -10.20 5.37
C ILE A 185 3.72 -9.26 4.19
N THR A 186 2.48 -8.83 4.05
CA THR A 186 2.05 -7.79 3.11
C THR A 186 0.77 -7.15 3.65
N SER A 187 0.35 -6.00 3.09
CA SER A 187 -0.92 -5.38 3.51
C SER A 187 -2.10 -6.30 3.21
N ALA A 188 -3.10 -6.30 4.10
CA ALA A 188 -4.22 -7.24 4.05
C ALA A 188 -4.93 -7.27 2.68
N PHE A 189 -5.17 -6.11 2.06
CA PHE A 189 -5.77 -6.03 0.73
C PHE A 189 -4.90 -6.59 -0.41
N HIS A 190 -3.59 -6.75 -0.19
CA HIS A 190 -2.66 -7.39 -1.13
C HIS A 190 -2.49 -8.89 -0.89
N MET A 191 -2.86 -9.40 0.29
CA MET A 191 -2.64 -10.78 0.69
C MET A 191 -3.26 -11.78 -0.29
N LYS A 192 -4.53 -11.57 -0.65
CA LYS A 192 -5.24 -12.45 -1.60
C LYS A 192 -4.49 -12.60 -2.93
N ARG A 193 -4.04 -11.49 -3.51
CA ARG A 193 -3.25 -11.52 -4.76
C ARG A 193 -1.93 -12.25 -4.59
N SER A 194 -1.24 -11.99 -3.49
CA SER A 194 0.05 -12.63 -3.21
C SER A 194 -0.09 -14.13 -3.02
N MET A 195 -1.11 -14.58 -2.29
CA MET A 195 -1.36 -16.00 -2.07
C MET A 195 -1.79 -16.74 -3.33
N ILE A 196 -2.60 -16.13 -4.21
CA ILE A 196 -2.94 -16.73 -5.51
C ILE A 196 -1.66 -16.96 -6.33
N ILE A 197 -0.76 -15.98 -6.39
CA ILE A 197 0.50 -16.09 -7.13
C ILE A 197 1.42 -17.13 -6.46
N ALA A 198 1.53 -17.14 -5.14
CA ALA A 198 2.34 -18.11 -4.40
C ALA A 198 1.88 -19.55 -4.71
N ASN A 199 0.56 -19.80 -4.64
CA ASN A 199 -0.03 -21.10 -4.98
C ASN A 199 0.24 -21.49 -6.44
N THR A 200 0.14 -20.55 -7.39
CA THR A 200 0.44 -20.79 -8.81
C THR A 200 1.92 -21.14 -9.05
N LEU A 201 2.79 -20.64 -8.19
CA LEU A 201 4.24 -20.90 -8.23
C LEU A 201 4.66 -22.11 -7.37
N ASP A 202 3.73 -22.84 -6.74
CA ASP A 202 3.99 -23.93 -5.80
C ASP A 202 4.91 -23.52 -4.64
N ILE A 203 4.75 -22.31 -4.13
CA ILE A 203 5.43 -21.83 -2.93
C ILE A 203 4.56 -22.24 -1.73
N LYS A 204 5.11 -23.07 -0.84
CA LYS A 204 4.47 -23.54 0.38
C LYS A 204 4.97 -22.81 1.62
#